data_30dbd311b41048c6eb51b943b96d51ea
#
_entry.id   30dbd311b41048c6eb51b943b96d51ea
#
_cell.length_a   1.000
_cell.length_b   1.000
_cell.length_c   1.000
_cell.angle_alpha   90.00
_cell.angle_beta   90.00
_cell.angle_gamma   90.00
#
_symmetry.space_group_name_H-M   'P 1'
#
loop_
_entity.id
_entity.type
_entity.pdbx_description
1 polymer ?
#
loop_
_entity_poly.entity_id
_entity_poly.type
_entity_poly.pdbx_seq_one_letter_code
_entity_poly.pdbx_strand_id
1 'polypeptide(L)'
;CAYIRARGADRLCSYGDWAALSDECDAATAEYLKNEVSDGIIAPAYSDEALAILKTKKGGKYNIVQIDPAYTPAPLEQKDVFGITFEQGHNDCKIDESLLTNIVTENKDLPEGAKRDMLLALITLKYTQSNSVCYVKDGQAIGVGAGQQSRIHCTRLAGQKADNWYLRRHPKVLALSFVDGIRRPDRDNAIDVYLSDECDDVLA
;
A
#
# COMPACT_ATOMS: atom_id res chain seq x y z
N CYS A 1 1.57 -8.00 10.85
CA CYS A 1 2.78 -7.48 10.16
C CYS A 1 2.55 -7.15 8.68
N ALA A 2 1.76 -7.92 7.92
CA ALA A 2 1.52 -7.65 6.50
C ALA A 2 0.89 -6.27 6.24
N TYR A 3 -0.18 -5.92 6.96
CA TYR A 3 -0.83 -4.61 6.86
C TYR A 3 0.14 -3.46 7.15
N ILE A 4 0.96 -3.56 8.21
CA ILE A 4 1.94 -2.54 8.57
C ILE A 4 2.96 -2.33 7.45
N ARG A 5 3.42 -3.40 6.81
CA ARG A 5 4.37 -3.34 5.69
C ARG A 5 3.74 -2.73 4.44
N ALA A 6 2.51 -3.12 4.11
CA ALA A 6 1.78 -2.56 2.98
C ALA A 6 1.51 -1.06 3.18
N ARG A 7 1.00 -0.66 4.36
CA ARG A 7 0.77 0.74 4.71
C ARG A 7 2.06 1.55 4.77
N GLY A 8 3.18 0.91 5.10
CA GLY A 8 4.50 1.51 5.23
C GLY A 8 5.19 1.84 3.89
N ALA A 9 4.62 1.50 2.75
CA ALA A 9 5.15 1.89 1.44
C ALA A 9 5.16 3.42 1.27
N ASP A 10 4.12 4.08 1.78
CA ASP A 10 4.04 5.54 1.87
C ASP A 10 3.37 5.90 3.20
N ARG A 11 4.12 6.57 4.09
CA ARG A 11 3.63 6.91 5.43
C ARG A 11 2.87 8.22 5.50
N LEU A 12 2.84 9.00 4.42
CA LEU A 12 1.99 10.18 4.37
C LEU A 12 0.53 9.81 4.58
N CYS A 13 -0.22 10.76 5.12
CA CYS A 13 -1.64 10.58 5.38
C CYS A 13 -2.38 10.36 4.07
N SER A 14 -3.12 9.27 3.97
CA SER A 14 -4.04 8.99 2.87
C SER A 14 -5.48 9.10 3.36
N TYR A 15 -6.36 9.55 2.47
CA TYR A 15 -7.80 9.69 2.73
C TYR A 15 -8.58 8.89 1.69
N GLY A 16 -9.68 8.27 2.11
CA GLY A 16 -10.50 7.42 1.25
C GLY A 16 -9.92 6.02 1.03
N ASP A 17 -8.92 5.63 1.80
CA ASP A 17 -8.28 4.33 1.69
C ASP A 17 -9.05 3.23 2.43
N TRP A 18 -8.90 2.02 1.91
CA TRP A 18 -9.45 0.80 2.49
C TRP A 18 -8.33 -0.20 2.78
N ALA A 19 -8.45 -0.91 3.90
CA ALA A 19 -7.62 -2.07 4.18
C ALA A 19 -8.26 -3.30 3.53
N ALA A 20 -7.53 -4.02 2.68
CA ALA A 20 -7.95 -5.29 2.11
C ALA A 20 -7.03 -6.40 2.62
N LEU A 21 -7.60 -7.44 3.21
CA LEU A 21 -6.87 -8.58 3.76
C LEU A 21 -7.22 -9.84 2.98
N SER A 22 -6.20 -10.68 2.75
CA SER A 22 -6.36 -11.99 2.11
C SER A 22 -6.91 -13.06 3.07
N ASP A 23 -6.71 -12.83 4.36
CA ASP A 23 -6.99 -13.79 5.44
C ASP A 23 -7.85 -13.15 6.53
N GLU A 24 -8.20 -13.92 7.55
CA GLU A 24 -8.92 -13.43 8.71
C GLU A 24 -8.22 -12.25 9.38
N CYS A 25 -8.98 -11.20 9.70
CA CYS A 25 -8.50 -10.08 10.49
C CYS A 25 -8.42 -10.47 11.96
N ASP A 26 -7.22 -10.53 12.51
CA ASP A 26 -6.96 -10.79 13.93
C ASP A 26 -7.03 -9.51 14.79
N ALA A 27 -7.09 -9.68 16.11
CA ALA A 27 -7.13 -8.60 17.08
C ALA A 27 -5.91 -7.66 16.96
N ALA A 28 -4.70 -8.19 16.69
CA ALA A 28 -3.48 -7.39 16.56
C ALA A 28 -3.54 -6.45 15.35
N THR A 29 -4.05 -6.94 14.22
CA THR A 29 -4.27 -6.13 13.00
C THR A 29 -5.34 -5.07 13.26
N ALA A 30 -6.43 -5.43 13.93
CA ALA A 30 -7.51 -4.50 14.27
C ALA A 30 -7.05 -3.37 15.21
N GLU A 31 -6.26 -3.68 16.25
CA GLU A 31 -5.69 -2.68 17.15
C GLU A 31 -4.75 -1.71 16.43
N TYR A 32 -3.96 -2.22 15.50
CA TYR A 32 -3.11 -1.33 14.70
C TYR A 32 -3.95 -0.42 13.80
N LEU A 33 -4.93 -1.01 13.07
CA LEU A 33 -5.81 -0.29 12.14
C LEU A 33 -6.70 0.74 12.84
N LYS A 34 -7.09 0.50 14.10
CA LYS A 34 -7.88 1.43 14.92
C LYS A 34 -7.29 2.85 14.94
N ASN A 35 -5.96 2.95 14.95
CA ASN A 35 -5.22 4.21 15.05
C ASN A 35 -4.78 4.77 13.68
N GLU A 36 -5.04 4.06 12.58
CA GLU A 36 -4.74 4.53 11.23
C GLU A 36 -5.93 5.30 10.62
N VAL A 37 -5.64 6.23 9.73
CA VAL A 37 -6.67 6.83 8.87
C VAL A 37 -7.08 5.79 7.84
N SER A 38 -8.36 5.43 7.79
CA SER A 38 -8.92 4.46 6.86
C SER A 38 -10.44 4.59 6.84
N ASP A 39 -11.09 4.38 5.71
CA ASP A 39 -12.54 4.50 5.55
C ASP A 39 -13.26 3.16 5.70
N GLY A 40 -12.56 2.08 5.51
CA GLY A 40 -13.12 0.75 5.67
C GLY A 40 -12.08 -0.35 5.63
N ILE A 41 -12.56 -1.54 5.87
CA ILE A 41 -11.81 -2.80 5.77
C ILE A 41 -12.65 -3.85 5.06
N ILE A 42 -11.99 -4.67 4.25
CA ILE A 42 -12.56 -5.87 3.64
C ILE A 42 -11.66 -7.07 3.94
N ALA A 43 -12.24 -8.14 4.44
CA ALA A 43 -11.55 -9.39 4.76
C ALA A 43 -12.48 -10.59 4.60
N PRO A 44 -11.98 -11.82 4.41
CA PRO A 44 -12.81 -13.02 4.33
C PRO A 44 -13.44 -13.41 5.68
N ALA A 45 -12.80 -13.05 6.79
CA ALA A 45 -13.27 -13.30 8.13
C ALA A 45 -12.70 -12.27 9.14
N TYR A 46 -13.28 -12.25 10.33
CA TYR A 46 -12.83 -11.42 11.45
C TYR A 46 -12.95 -12.23 12.74
N SER A 47 -11.95 -12.19 13.60
CA SER A 47 -12.13 -12.70 14.95
C SER A 47 -13.13 -11.85 15.74
N ASP A 48 -13.78 -12.41 16.74
CA ASP A 48 -14.75 -11.69 17.58
C ASP A 48 -14.12 -10.45 18.24
N GLU A 49 -12.87 -10.59 18.69
CA GLU A 49 -12.10 -9.49 19.30
C GLU A 49 -11.78 -8.41 18.25
N ALA A 50 -11.39 -8.79 17.03
CA ALA A 50 -11.14 -7.84 15.96
C ALA A 50 -12.41 -7.04 15.61
N LEU A 51 -13.56 -7.71 15.50
CA LEU A 51 -14.83 -7.05 15.27
C LEU A 51 -15.20 -6.07 16.39
N ALA A 52 -15.00 -6.48 17.65
CA ALA A 52 -15.26 -5.60 18.80
C ALA A 52 -14.42 -4.32 18.72
N ILE A 53 -13.12 -4.44 18.39
CA ILE A 53 -12.23 -3.30 18.23
C ILE A 53 -12.65 -2.40 17.06
N LEU A 54 -12.86 -2.97 15.86
CA LEU A 54 -13.18 -2.22 14.65
C LEU A 54 -14.52 -1.49 14.74
N LYS A 55 -15.50 -2.06 15.40
CA LYS A 55 -16.83 -1.43 15.65
C LYS A 55 -16.74 -0.16 16.49
N THR A 56 -15.67 0.06 17.24
CA THR A 56 -15.48 1.32 17.99
C THR A 56 -14.94 2.46 17.11
N LYS A 57 -14.36 2.13 15.97
CA LYS A 57 -13.72 3.10 15.07
C LYS A 57 -14.74 4.05 14.45
N LYS A 58 -14.38 5.32 14.25
CA LYS A 58 -15.26 6.38 13.71
C LYS A 58 -16.61 6.50 14.45
N GLY A 59 -16.62 6.25 15.76
CA GLY A 59 -17.86 6.30 16.55
C GLY A 59 -18.91 5.26 16.08
N GLY A 60 -18.46 4.11 15.64
CA GLY A 60 -19.32 3.01 15.14
C GLY A 60 -19.71 3.10 13.66
N LYS A 61 -19.15 4.06 12.91
CA LYS A 61 -19.45 4.30 11.48
C LYS A 61 -18.35 3.78 10.53
N TYR A 62 -17.41 2.98 11.04
CA TYR A 62 -16.38 2.38 10.20
C TYR A 62 -16.95 1.28 9.33
N ASN A 63 -16.64 1.29 8.03
CA ASN A 63 -17.15 0.27 7.12
C ASN A 63 -16.37 -1.05 7.32
N ILE A 64 -17.07 -2.11 7.70
CA ILE A 64 -16.50 -3.45 7.86
C ILE A 64 -17.23 -4.36 6.90
N VAL A 65 -16.52 -4.87 5.89
CA VAL A 65 -17.08 -5.70 4.82
C VAL A 65 -16.46 -7.08 4.89
N GLN A 66 -17.30 -8.11 4.93
CA GLN A 66 -16.86 -9.49 4.77
C GLN A 66 -17.07 -9.91 3.31
N ILE A 67 -16.01 -10.41 2.69
CA ILE A 67 -16.07 -10.98 1.33
C ILE A 67 -16.23 -12.49 1.41
N ASP A 68 -17.05 -13.04 0.52
CA ASP A 68 -17.11 -14.49 0.31
C ASP A 68 -15.84 -14.96 -0.43
N PRO A 69 -14.96 -15.77 0.19
CA PRO A 69 -13.74 -16.24 -0.46
C PRO A 69 -14.00 -17.16 -1.66
N ALA A 70 -15.22 -17.71 -1.79
CA ALA A 70 -15.63 -18.54 -2.92
C ALA A 70 -16.12 -17.70 -4.12
N TYR A 71 -16.29 -16.39 -3.96
CA TYR A 71 -16.72 -15.50 -5.05
C TYR A 71 -15.71 -15.48 -6.19
N THR A 72 -16.18 -15.78 -7.38
CA THR A 72 -15.39 -15.66 -8.62
C THR A 72 -15.96 -14.53 -9.46
N PRO A 73 -15.17 -13.51 -9.80
CA PRO A 73 -15.60 -12.42 -10.67
C PRO A 73 -16.04 -12.92 -12.04
N ALA A 74 -16.97 -12.21 -12.67
CA ALA A 74 -17.34 -12.48 -14.05
C ALA A 74 -16.10 -12.28 -14.97
N PRO A 75 -15.97 -13.06 -16.07
CA PRO A 75 -14.83 -12.94 -16.98
C PRO A 75 -14.80 -11.61 -17.74
N LEU A 76 -15.94 -10.95 -17.86
CA LEU A 76 -16.07 -9.61 -18.46
C LEU A 76 -16.48 -8.58 -17.41
N GLU A 77 -15.80 -7.45 -17.44
CA GLU A 77 -16.13 -6.26 -16.67
C GLU A 77 -16.89 -5.26 -17.55
N GLN A 78 -17.95 -4.69 -17.03
CA GLN A 78 -18.73 -3.66 -17.72
C GLN A 78 -18.82 -2.40 -16.87
N LYS A 79 -18.70 -1.25 -17.52
CA LYS A 79 -18.85 0.07 -16.89
C LYS A 79 -19.57 1.03 -17.80
N ASP A 80 -20.68 1.57 -17.32
CA ASP A 80 -21.45 2.62 -18.03
C ASP A 80 -20.90 4.01 -17.68
N VAL A 81 -20.58 4.77 -18.71
CA VAL A 81 -20.12 6.17 -18.58
C VAL A 81 -20.80 7.01 -19.64
N PHE A 82 -21.62 7.97 -19.22
CA PHE A 82 -22.37 8.87 -20.10
C PHE A 82 -23.18 8.15 -21.20
N GLY A 83 -23.81 7.02 -20.87
CA GLY A 83 -24.61 6.26 -21.82
C GLY A 83 -23.83 5.36 -22.77
N ILE A 84 -22.53 5.23 -22.58
CA ILE A 84 -21.66 4.29 -23.31
C ILE A 84 -21.24 3.20 -22.34
N THR A 85 -21.47 1.94 -22.71
CA THR A 85 -20.98 0.77 -21.97
C THR A 85 -19.59 0.40 -22.47
N PHE A 86 -18.62 0.45 -21.58
CA PHE A 86 -17.29 -0.13 -21.80
C PHE A 86 -17.30 -1.57 -21.30
N GLU A 87 -16.79 -2.48 -22.12
CA GLU A 87 -16.64 -3.89 -21.77
C GLU A 87 -15.21 -4.33 -22.03
N GLN A 88 -14.63 -5.05 -21.07
CA GLN A 88 -13.28 -5.60 -21.18
C GLN A 88 -13.17 -6.93 -20.45
N GLY A 89 -12.15 -7.73 -20.80
CA GLY A 89 -11.79 -8.92 -20.04
C GLY A 89 -11.31 -8.55 -18.63
N HIS A 90 -11.74 -9.32 -17.65
CA HIS A 90 -11.21 -9.21 -16.29
C HIS A 90 -9.71 -9.55 -16.26
N ASN A 91 -8.92 -8.77 -15.52
CA ASN A 91 -7.48 -9.07 -15.37
C ASN A 91 -7.28 -10.23 -14.39
N ASP A 92 -7.32 -11.45 -14.92
CA ASP A 92 -7.13 -12.71 -14.21
C ASP A 92 -5.68 -13.24 -14.24
N CYS A 93 -4.74 -12.43 -14.75
CA CYS A 93 -3.33 -12.82 -14.82
C CYS A 93 -2.83 -13.31 -13.46
N LYS A 94 -2.47 -14.60 -13.41
CA LYS A 94 -1.89 -15.21 -12.23
C LYS A 94 -0.43 -14.79 -12.08
N ILE A 95 -0.11 -14.20 -10.93
CA ILE A 95 1.26 -13.78 -10.62
C ILE A 95 1.88 -14.83 -9.71
N ASP A 96 2.76 -15.64 -10.28
CA ASP A 96 3.52 -16.66 -9.58
C ASP A 96 4.93 -16.81 -10.19
N GLU A 97 5.70 -17.75 -9.68
CA GLU A 97 7.10 -17.97 -10.06
C GLU A 97 7.26 -18.38 -11.55
N SER A 98 6.22 -18.88 -12.21
CA SER A 98 6.28 -19.25 -13.63
C SER A 98 6.62 -18.05 -14.52
N LEU A 99 6.27 -16.82 -14.10
CA LEU A 99 6.61 -15.58 -14.81
C LEU A 99 8.11 -15.26 -14.77
N LEU A 100 8.87 -15.88 -13.87
CA LEU A 100 10.29 -15.62 -13.66
C LEU A 100 11.21 -16.71 -14.22
N THR A 101 10.66 -17.68 -14.97
CA THR A 101 11.42 -18.83 -15.47
C THR A 101 12.30 -18.51 -16.67
N ASN A 102 11.94 -17.51 -17.48
CA ASN A 102 12.67 -17.12 -18.69
C ASN A 102 13.64 -15.98 -18.39
N ILE A 103 14.81 -16.31 -17.83
CA ILE A 103 15.86 -15.33 -17.57
C ILE A 103 16.67 -15.10 -18.83
N VAL A 104 16.56 -13.90 -19.42
CA VAL A 104 17.19 -13.53 -20.69
C VAL A 104 18.52 -12.81 -20.55
N THR A 105 18.86 -12.36 -19.33
CA THR A 105 20.13 -11.69 -19.00
C THR A 105 21.31 -12.67 -19.06
N GLU A 106 22.53 -12.15 -19.21
CA GLU A 106 23.75 -12.96 -19.18
C GLU A 106 23.91 -13.67 -17.82
N ASN A 107 23.78 -12.94 -16.73
CA ASN A 107 23.69 -13.53 -15.41
C ASN A 107 22.32 -14.20 -15.22
N LYS A 108 22.32 -15.50 -14.97
CA LYS A 108 21.11 -16.31 -14.74
C LYS A 108 20.80 -16.53 -13.24
N ASP A 109 21.68 -16.06 -12.36
CA ASP A 109 21.47 -16.19 -10.92
C ASP A 109 20.39 -15.21 -10.45
N LEU A 110 19.29 -15.76 -9.93
CA LEU A 110 18.18 -15.00 -9.38
C LEU A 110 17.92 -15.48 -7.95
N PRO A 111 18.44 -14.76 -6.94
CA PRO A 111 18.25 -15.12 -5.54
C PRO A 111 16.78 -15.16 -5.12
N GLU A 112 16.44 -16.07 -4.20
CA GLU A 112 15.05 -16.24 -3.70
C GLU A 112 14.44 -14.93 -3.15
N GLY A 113 15.26 -14.11 -2.48
CA GLY A 113 14.82 -12.79 -2.02
C GLY A 113 14.39 -11.87 -3.17
N ALA A 114 15.14 -11.90 -4.28
CA ALA A 114 14.82 -11.11 -5.46
C ALA A 114 13.55 -11.64 -6.17
N LYS A 115 13.37 -12.96 -6.27
CA LYS A 115 12.14 -13.56 -6.81
C LYS A 115 10.91 -13.10 -6.03
N ARG A 116 10.95 -13.23 -4.70
CA ARG A 116 9.88 -12.76 -3.83
C ARG A 116 9.56 -11.28 -4.05
N ASP A 117 10.59 -10.44 -4.12
CA ASP A 117 10.43 -9.00 -4.29
C ASP A 117 9.87 -8.66 -5.69
N MET A 118 10.27 -9.39 -6.74
CA MET A 118 9.72 -9.26 -8.09
C MET A 118 8.23 -9.66 -8.14
N LEU A 119 7.85 -10.76 -7.49
CA LEU A 119 6.44 -11.17 -7.43
C LEU A 119 5.60 -10.14 -6.68
N LEU A 120 6.10 -9.61 -5.57
CA LEU A 120 5.43 -8.55 -4.84
C LEU A 120 5.30 -7.27 -5.68
N ALA A 121 6.33 -6.92 -6.46
CA ALA A 121 6.28 -5.79 -7.38
C ALA A 121 5.20 -5.98 -8.45
N LEU A 122 5.12 -7.16 -9.06
CA LEU A 122 4.10 -7.49 -10.06
C LEU A 122 2.69 -7.42 -9.48
N ILE A 123 2.47 -7.96 -8.27
CA ILE A 123 1.18 -7.86 -7.55
C ILE A 123 0.83 -6.39 -7.30
N THR A 124 1.78 -5.61 -6.78
CA THR A 124 1.57 -4.18 -6.51
C THR A 124 1.16 -3.44 -7.78
N LEU A 125 1.87 -3.65 -8.88
CA LEU A 125 1.61 -2.96 -10.14
C LEU A 125 0.34 -3.44 -10.85
N LYS A 126 -0.08 -4.70 -10.66
CA LYS A 126 -1.36 -5.22 -11.19
C LYS A 126 -2.55 -4.36 -10.72
N TYR A 127 -2.49 -3.85 -9.48
CA TYR A 127 -3.54 -3.06 -8.85
C TYR A 127 -3.23 -1.56 -8.79
N THR A 128 -2.19 -1.11 -9.50
CA THR A 128 -1.76 0.29 -9.52
C THR A 128 -2.15 0.95 -10.84
N GLN A 129 -2.68 2.17 -10.75
CA GLN A 129 -3.04 2.98 -11.92
C GLN A 129 -1.82 3.23 -12.80
N SER A 130 -1.90 2.87 -14.09
CA SER A 130 -0.81 3.10 -15.05
C SER A 130 -0.78 4.59 -15.52
N ASN A 131 0.35 5.08 -16.03
CA ASN A 131 1.64 4.41 -15.98
C ASN A 131 2.12 4.29 -14.52
N SER A 132 2.84 3.23 -14.23
CA SER A 132 3.27 2.97 -12.85
C SER A 132 4.63 2.29 -12.79
N VAL A 133 5.37 2.58 -11.72
CA VAL A 133 6.65 1.97 -11.35
C VAL A 133 6.66 1.77 -9.85
N CYS A 134 7.24 0.69 -9.35
CA CYS A 134 7.49 0.52 -7.93
C CYS A 134 8.90 0.01 -7.64
N TYR A 135 9.37 0.33 -6.45
CA TYR A 135 10.57 -0.24 -5.84
C TYR A 135 10.14 -1.15 -4.69
N VAL A 136 10.71 -2.34 -4.66
CA VAL A 136 10.43 -3.35 -3.63
C VAL A 136 11.73 -3.80 -3.00
N LYS A 137 11.73 -4.01 -1.69
CA LYS A 137 12.88 -4.51 -0.93
C LYS A 137 12.43 -5.36 0.25
N ASP A 138 13.04 -6.51 0.40
CA ASP A 138 12.85 -7.42 1.54
C ASP A 138 11.37 -7.73 1.82
N GLY A 139 10.59 -7.98 0.76
CA GLY A 139 9.17 -8.29 0.84
C GLY A 139 8.27 -7.09 1.21
N GLN A 140 8.67 -5.87 0.82
CA GLN A 140 7.89 -4.66 1.03
C GLN A 140 8.05 -3.70 -0.16
N ALA A 141 6.94 -3.16 -0.68
CA ALA A 141 7.00 -1.99 -1.56
C ALA A 141 7.49 -0.79 -0.74
N ILE A 142 8.50 -0.08 -1.24
CA ILE A 142 9.13 1.05 -0.56
C ILE A 142 8.92 2.37 -1.27
N GLY A 143 8.44 2.33 -2.51
CA GLY A 143 8.07 3.51 -3.27
C GLY A 143 7.24 3.12 -4.48
N VAL A 144 6.11 3.79 -4.69
CA VAL A 144 5.19 3.57 -5.82
C VAL A 144 4.93 4.91 -6.50
N GLY A 145 5.21 4.97 -7.78
CA GLY A 145 4.83 6.08 -8.66
C GLY A 145 3.72 5.62 -9.59
N ALA A 146 2.56 6.27 -9.55
CA ALA A 146 1.35 5.85 -10.22
C ALA A 146 0.67 6.99 -10.97
N GLY A 147 -0.09 6.65 -12.02
CA GLY A 147 -0.98 7.56 -12.73
C GLY A 147 -0.29 8.71 -13.48
N GLN A 148 1.00 8.59 -13.78
CA GLN A 148 1.74 9.61 -14.50
C GLN A 148 1.70 9.39 -16.01
N GLN A 149 1.73 10.48 -16.79
CA GLN A 149 1.74 10.42 -18.25
C GLN A 149 2.99 9.75 -18.80
N SER A 150 4.15 9.97 -18.18
CA SER A 150 5.40 9.37 -18.63
C SER A 150 6.00 8.44 -17.58
N ARG A 151 6.63 7.34 -18.04
CA ARG A 151 7.31 6.38 -17.16
C ARG A 151 8.48 6.99 -16.42
N ILE A 152 9.15 7.98 -17.01
CA ILE A 152 10.25 8.68 -16.31
C ILE A 152 9.75 9.42 -15.08
N HIS A 153 8.56 10.02 -15.13
CA HIS A 153 7.94 10.66 -13.98
C HIS A 153 7.49 9.64 -12.94
N CYS A 154 6.94 8.49 -13.36
CA CYS A 154 6.65 7.38 -12.43
C CYS A 154 7.91 6.92 -11.70
N THR A 155 9.02 6.75 -12.44
CA THR A 155 10.30 6.30 -11.86
C THR A 155 10.85 7.32 -10.87
N ARG A 156 10.81 8.61 -11.20
CA ARG A 156 11.25 9.69 -10.29
C ARG A 156 10.42 9.74 -9.02
N LEU A 157 9.07 9.70 -9.17
CA LEU A 157 8.16 9.72 -8.03
C LEU A 157 8.34 8.48 -7.13
N ALA A 158 8.45 7.30 -7.72
CA ALA A 158 8.69 6.07 -6.97
C ALA A 158 10.06 6.12 -6.27
N GLY A 159 11.11 6.65 -6.94
CA GLY A 159 12.44 6.83 -6.37
C GLY A 159 12.44 7.77 -5.17
N GLN A 160 11.83 8.95 -5.31
CA GLN A 160 11.70 9.91 -4.21
C GLN A 160 11.02 9.30 -2.98
N LYS A 161 9.94 8.54 -3.19
CA LYS A 161 9.26 7.85 -2.09
C LYS A 161 10.14 6.76 -1.46
N ALA A 162 10.92 6.04 -2.26
CA ALA A 162 11.88 5.05 -1.76
C ALA A 162 13.00 5.72 -0.96
N ASP A 163 13.50 6.88 -1.39
CA ASP A 163 14.48 7.67 -0.64
C ASP A 163 13.91 8.11 0.71
N ASN A 164 12.69 8.64 0.74
CA ASN A 164 11.99 8.99 1.97
C ASN A 164 11.79 7.78 2.89
N TRP A 165 11.48 6.61 2.33
CA TRP A 165 11.37 5.38 3.10
C TRP A 165 12.66 5.01 3.83
N TYR A 166 13.84 5.21 3.20
CA TYR A 166 15.14 5.05 3.84
C TYR A 166 15.44 6.15 4.85
N LEU A 167 15.24 7.41 4.46
CA LEU A 167 15.54 8.58 5.28
C LEU A 167 14.73 8.61 6.58
N ARG A 168 13.47 8.16 6.57
CA ARG A 168 12.63 8.05 7.78
C ARG A 168 13.22 7.13 8.85
N ARG A 169 14.19 6.28 8.51
CA ARG A 169 14.91 5.39 9.43
C ARG A 169 16.26 5.96 9.88
N HIS A 170 16.64 7.11 9.37
CA HIS A 170 17.88 7.75 9.76
C HIS A 170 17.87 8.12 11.25
N PRO A 171 18.97 7.94 12.00
CA PRO A 171 19.01 8.22 13.45
C PRO A 171 18.53 9.62 13.84
N LYS A 172 18.82 10.64 13.03
CA LYS A 172 18.33 12.02 13.27
C LYS A 172 16.81 12.10 13.23
N VAL A 173 16.15 11.41 12.28
CA VAL A 173 14.69 11.39 12.17
C VAL A 173 14.06 10.61 13.32
N LEU A 174 14.67 9.49 13.71
CA LEU A 174 14.21 8.69 14.85
C LEU A 174 14.36 9.42 16.19
N ALA A 175 15.29 10.37 16.27
CA ALA A 175 15.54 11.20 17.45
C ALA A 175 14.67 12.48 17.51
N LEU A 176 13.81 12.74 16.54
CA LEU A 176 12.91 13.90 16.56
C LEU A 176 11.96 13.81 17.75
N SER A 177 11.87 14.91 18.48
CA SER A 177 10.93 15.06 19.60
C SER A 177 9.63 15.69 19.10
N PHE A 178 8.51 15.19 19.57
CA PHE A 178 7.19 15.69 19.23
C PHE A 178 6.43 16.09 20.50
N VAL A 179 5.46 16.99 20.37
CA VAL A 179 4.59 17.36 21.47
C VAL A 179 3.75 16.17 21.94
N ASP A 180 3.47 16.13 23.24
CA ASP A 180 2.64 15.07 23.83
C ASP A 180 1.26 15.05 23.18
N GLY A 181 0.77 13.84 22.88
CA GLY A 181 -0.55 13.65 22.29
C GLY A 181 -0.65 13.94 20.80
N ILE A 182 0.47 14.20 20.11
CA ILE A 182 0.45 14.36 18.65
C ILE A 182 -0.20 13.14 17.98
N ARG A 183 -1.12 13.39 17.06
CA ARG A 183 -1.73 12.31 16.28
C ARG A 183 -0.75 11.74 15.28
N ARG A 184 -0.85 10.45 15.00
CA ARG A 184 0.04 9.77 14.04
C ARG A 184 0.11 10.46 12.67
N PRO A 185 -1.00 10.89 12.03
CA PRO A 185 -0.94 11.60 10.75
C PRO A 185 -0.12 12.88 10.81
N ASP A 186 -0.29 13.66 11.87
CA ASP A 186 0.42 14.94 12.02
C ASP A 186 1.92 14.72 12.23
N ARG A 187 2.28 13.67 12.99
CA ARG A 187 3.68 13.24 13.14
C ARG A 187 4.28 12.79 11.83
N ASP A 188 3.55 11.97 11.05
CA ASP A 188 4.03 11.47 9.75
C ASP A 188 4.23 12.62 8.75
N ASN A 189 3.33 13.61 8.74
CA ASN A 189 3.45 14.82 7.92
C ASN A 189 4.64 15.68 8.34
N ALA A 190 4.84 15.89 9.63
CA ALA A 190 5.99 16.65 10.15
C ALA A 190 7.32 16.01 9.77
N ILE A 191 7.42 14.68 9.81
CA ILE A 191 8.60 13.95 9.35
C ILE A 191 8.81 14.15 7.84
N ASP A 192 7.74 14.13 7.05
CA ASP A 192 7.85 14.32 5.60
C ASP A 192 8.36 15.72 5.24
N VAL A 193 7.82 16.74 5.89
CA VAL A 193 8.30 18.13 5.75
C VAL A 193 9.77 18.26 6.18
N TYR A 194 10.16 17.64 7.31
CA TYR A 194 11.56 17.63 7.76
C TYR A 194 12.52 16.98 6.75
N LEU A 195 12.04 16.02 5.95
CA LEU A 195 12.84 15.35 4.92
C LEU A 195 12.76 16.04 3.55
N SER A 196 11.89 17.02 3.38
CA SER A 196 11.76 17.80 2.15
C SER A 196 12.73 18.98 2.11
N ASP A 197 12.92 19.56 0.92
CA ASP A 197 13.68 20.79 0.75
C ASP A 197 12.92 22.04 1.26
N GLU A 198 11.68 21.87 1.71
CA GLU A 198 10.78 22.93 2.21
C GLU A 198 10.82 23.06 3.74
N CYS A 199 11.71 22.35 4.43
CA CYS A 199 11.72 22.28 5.88
C CYS A 199 12.02 23.64 6.55
N ASP A 200 12.78 24.52 5.90
CA ASP A 200 13.18 25.82 6.48
C ASP A 200 11.98 26.75 6.70
N ASP A 201 10.96 26.67 5.85
CA ASP A 201 9.73 27.49 5.94
C ASP A 201 8.77 27.03 7.05
N VAL A 202 8.91 25.81 7.52
CA VAL A 202 7.98 25.18 8.48
C VAL A 202 8.59 25.11 9.90
N LEU A 203 9.91 25.15 10.01
CA LEU A 203 10.62 25.07 11.28
C LEU A 203 11.03 26.46 11.84
N ALA A 204 10.72 27.53 11.12
CA ALA A 204 10.90 28.92 11.55
C ALA A 204 9.67 29.40 12.33
#